data_fc07b6f86a2155f2b780de92f944a7f7
#
_entry.id   fc07b6f86a2155f2b780de92f944a7f7
#
_cell.length_a   1.000
_cell.length_b   1.000
_cell.length_c   1.000
_cell.angle_alpha   90.00
_cell.angle_beta   90.00
_cell.angle_gamma   90.00
#
_symmetry.space_group_name_H-M   'P 1'
#
loop_
_entity.id
_entity.type
_entity.pdbx_description
1 polymer ?
#
loop_
_entity_poly.entity_id
_entity_poly.type
_entity_poly.pdbx_seq_one_letter_code
_entity_poly.pdbx_strand_id
1 'polypeptide(L)'
;MNGFNNGAANKSWIWGLTCSDQILGNIMAFTAHICNEGSWGYAPLAQIGINRAIYERIPDTDFRKHSWLDPKFRDFYNYKFAGDAEAFLGGKSPFRFKALPYESIKFRPAQGNTTNFSVGNTADHVMMRIEEMYFIAAEALANLKRLGEAQEMLNSLIKTRNPGYDCSSYGSLKTFLSEMLFQKKIEFWGEGILMFDYKRLNEGITRGYPGTNEAPAFAYNSTGRSPLWTIVITRSECQNNNGIPQSMNNPDPTQKLPLWK
;
A
#
# COMPACT_ATOMS: atom_id res chain seq x y z
N MET A 1 6.79 -13.90 -4.35
CA MET A 1 6.34 -12.83 -3.43
C MET A 1 6.70 -13.11 -1.97
N ASN A 2 7.92 -13.55 -1.69
CA ASN A 2 8.28 -13.96 -0.33
C ASN A 2 8.87 -12.82 0.53
N GLY A 3 8.96 -11.60 0.01
CA GLY A 3 9.71 -10.53 0.64
C GLY A 3 8.98 -9.75 1.74
N PHE A 4 7.65 -9.90 1.87
CA PHE A 4 6.86 -9.18 2.89
C PHE A 4 6.30 -10.10 3.99
N ASN A 5 6.73 -11.34 4.04
CA ASN A 5 6.44 -12.29 5.12
C ASN A 5 7.70 -12.95 5.69
N ASN A 6 8.85 -12.67 5.11
CA ASN A 6 10.15 -13.17 5.53
C ASN A 6 11.23 -12.14 5.16
N GLY A 7 11.67 -11.36 6.13
CA GLY A 7 12.70 -10.33 5.95
C GLY A 7 14.04 -10.89 5.48
N ALA A 8 14.43 -12.05 5.94
CA ALA A 8 15.69 -12.68 5.54
C ALA A 8 15.73 -13.06 4.05
N ALA A 9 14.57 -13.27 3.42
CA ALA A 9 14.47 -13.56 2.00
C ALA A 9 14.51 -12.32 1.10
N ASN A 10 14.34 -11.12 1.66
CA ASN A 10 14.31 -9.88 0.90
C ASN A 10 15.63 -9.13 1.02
N LYS A 11 16.44 -9.21 -0.01
CA LYS A 11 17.77 -8.56 -0.06
C LYS A 11 17.71 -7.03 -0.27
N SER A 12 16.54 -6.47 -0.52
CA SER A 12 16.37 -5.02 -0.73
C SER A 12 16.11 -4.25 0.57
N TRP A 13 15.92 -4.91 1.69
CA TRP A 13 15.72 -4.25 2.97
C TRP A 13 16.99 -3.55 3.44
N ILE A 14 16.83 -2.28 3.82
CA ILE A 14 17.86 -1.47 4.48
C ILE A 14 17.61 -1.49 5.97
N TRP A 15 16.34 -1.37 6.37
CA TRP A 15 15.93 -1.33 7.76
C TRP A 15 14.54 -1.93 7.93
N GLY A 16 14.33 -2.63 9.03
CA GLY A 16 13.05 -3.24 9.38
C GLY A 16 13.01 -3.71 10.82
N LEU A 17 11.84 -4.14 11.23
CA LEU A 17 11.60 -4.76 12.54
C LEU A 17 11.43 -6.26 12.33
N THR A 18 12.26 -7.05 12.98
CA THR A 18 12.06 -8.50 13.07
C THR A 18 11.00 -8.77 14.12
N CYS A 19 10.06 -9.63 13.78
CA CYS A 19 8.95 -9.98 14.64
C CYS A 19 9.08 -11.42 15.12
N SER A 20 8.62 -11.69 16.33
CA SER A 20 8.50 -13.03 16.89
C SER A 20 7.19 -13.16 17.67
N ASP A 21 6.76 -14.37 17.93
CA ASP A 21 5.57 -14.68 18.73
C ASP A 21 5.64 -14.09 20.16
N GLN A 22 6.84 -13.92 20.68
CA GLN A 22 7.06 -13.33 22.01
C GLN A 22 6.96 -11.80 22.03
N ILE A 23 7.21 -11.15 20.89
CA ILE A 23 7.29 -9.67 20.81
C ILE A 23 6.02 -9.06 20.22
N LEU A 24 5.53 -9.58 19.09
CA LEU A 24 4.45 -8.95 18.31
C LEU A 24 3.36 -9.94 17.86
N GLY A 25 3.32 -11.14 18.39
CA GLY A 25 2.41 -12.20 17.99
C GLY A 25 0.97 -12.00 18.46
N ASN A 26 0.41 -10.80 18.36
CA ASN A 26 -0.98 -10.56 18.74
C ASN A 26 -1.80 -9.94 17.59
N ILE A 27 -3.12 -9.92 17.77
CA ILE A 27 -4.10 -9.42 16.80
C ILE A 27 -3.92 -7.92 16.47
N MET A 28 -3.16 -7.17 17.26
CA MET A 28 -2.85 -5.76 17.05
C MET A 28 -1.59 -5.53 16.20
N ALA A 29 -0.89 -6.59 15.80
CA ALA A 29 0.30 -6.47 14.95
C ALA A 29 -0.05 -5.91 13.56
N PHE A 30 0.93 -5.29 12.90
CA PHE A 30 0.76 -4.74 11.55
C PHE A 30 0.19 -5.75 10.57
N THR A 31 0.68 -6.99 10.60
CA THR A 31 0.22 -8.07 9.72
C THR A 31 -1.28 -8.33 9.88
N ALA A 32 -1.83 -8.24 11.09
CA ALA A 32 -3.26 -8.40 11.33
C ALA A 32 -4.12 -7.34 10.66
N HIS A 33 -3.54 -6.16 10.37
CA HIS A 33 -4.23 -5.03 9.74
C HIS A 33 -4.08 -4.97 8.22
N ILE A 34 -3.14 -5.72 7.64
CA ILE A 34 -2.84 -5.63 6.20
C ILE A 34 -2.93 -6.95 5.45
N CYS A 35 -2.81 -8.10 6.15
CA CYS A 35 -2.84 -9.42 5.56
C CYS A 35 -4.29 -9.93 5.47
N ASN A 36 -4.81 -10.08 4.26
CA ASN A 36 -6.17 -10.61 4.03
C ASN A 36 -6.25 -12.13 4.18
N GLU A 37 -5.13 -12.82 4.11
CA GLU A 37 -5.06 -14.28 4.22
C GLU A 37 -5.06 -14.70 5.69
N GLY A 38 -5.92 -15.63 6.03
CA GLY A 38 -5.98 -16.17 7.38
C GLY A 38 -7.35 -16.07 8.03
N SER A 39 -7.53 -16.86 9.06
CA SER A 39 -8.74 -16.89 9.87
C SER A 39 -8.76 -15.87 11.01
N TRP A 40 -7.77 -15.00 11.06
CA TRP A 40 -7.51 -14.04 12.13
C TRP A 40 -7.21 -12.63 11.56
N GLY A 41 -7.20 -11.64 12.44
CA GLY A 41 -6.86 -10.26 12.09
C GLY A 41 -8.05 -9.42 11.64
N TYR A 42 -7.77 -8.17 11.39
CA TYR A 42 -8.76 -7.16 10.98
C TYR A 42 -8.81 -7.00 9.45
N ALA A 43 -7.71 -7.22 8.76
CA ALA A 43 -7.65 -7.09 7.31
C ALA A 43 -8.65 -8.01 6.59
N PRO A 44 -8.83 -9.29 6.98
CA PRO A 44 -9.84 -10.15 6.37
C PRO A 44 -11.28 -9.64 6.56
N LEU A 45 -11.55 -8.88 7.61
CA LEU A 45 -12.85 -8.25 7.84
C LEU A 45 -13.07 -7.03 6.96
N ALA A 46 -12.01 -6.25 6.75
CA ALA A 46 -12.04 -5.04 5.95
C ALA A 46 -11.82 -5.29 4.45
N GLN A 47 -11.29 -6.47 4.09
CA GLN A 47 -10.98 -6.89 2.72
C GLN A 47 -10.16 -5.83 1.98
N ILE A 48 -8.96 -5.55 2.50
CA ILE A 48 -8.11 -4.44 2.06
C ILE A 48 -7.56 -4.72 0.66
N GLY A 49 -7.77 -3.80 -0.26
CA GLY A 49 -7.37 -3.93 -1.65
C GLY A 49 -6.87 -2.64 -2.28
N ILE A 50 -6.42 -2.75 -3.53
CA ILE A 50 -6.02 -1.61 -4.33
C ILE A 50 -7.26 -0.96 -4.99
N ASN A 51 -7.20 0.36 -5.17
CA ASN A 51 -8.19 1.07 -5.95
C ASN A 51 -8.21 0.56 -7.41
N ARG A 52 -9.39 0.22 -7.91
CA ARG A 52 -9.60 -0.32 -9.26
C ARG A 52 -8.95 0.52 -10.35
N ALA A 53 -9.10 1.85 -10.31
CA ALA A 53 -8.54 2.73 -11.32
C ALA A 53 -6.99 2.71 -11.35
N ILE A 54 -6.35 2.41 -10.23
CA ILE A 54 -4.89 2.20 -10.17
C ILE A 54 -4.55 0.83 -10.76
N TYR A 55 -5.24 -0.22 -10.33
CA TYR A 55 -4.99 -1.59 -10.79
C TYR A 55 -5.12 -1.75 -12.30
N GLU A 56 -6.18 -1.19 -12.90
CA GLU A 56 -6.44 -1.30 -14.33
C GLU A 56 -5.40 -0.57 -15.21
N ARG A 57 -4.65 0.37 -14.64
CA ARG A 57 -3.53 1.03 -15.31
C ARG A 57 -2.22 0.25 -15.25
N ILE A 58 -2.12 -0.77 -14.39
CA ILE A 58 -0.92 -1.60 -14.30
C ILE A 58 -0.89 -2.54 -15.51
N PRO A 59 0.15 -2.50 -16.35
CA PRO A 59 0.27 -3.43 -17.48
C PRO A 59 0.30 -4.90 -17.02
N ASP A 60 -0.22 -5.81 -17.83
CA ASP A 60 -0.19 -7.24 -17.53
C ASP A 60 1.24 -7.81 -17.52
N THR A 61 2.19 -7.11 -18.15
CA THR A 61 3.62 -7.44 -18.13
C THR A 61 4.34 -7.03 -16.85
N ASP A 62 3.68 -6.22 -16.00
CA ASP A 62 4.24 -5.82 -14.71
C ASP A 62 3.89 -6.85 -13.64
N PHE A 63 4.92 -7.56 -13.14
CA PHE A 63 4.66 -8.63 -12.17
C PHE A 63 4.04 -8.13 -10.86
N ARG A 64 4.17 -6.85 -10.51
CA ARG A 64 3.54 -6.27 -9.30
C ARG A 64 2.03 -6.34 -9.35
N LYS A 65 1.42 -6.43 -10.56
CA LYS A 65 -0.02 -6.62 -10.73
C LYS A 65 -0.53 -7.86 -10.00
N HIS A 66 0.30 -8.89 -9.89
CA HIS A 66 -0.01 -10.10 -9.15
C HIS A 66 0.00 -9.93 -7.62
N SER A 67 0.23 -8.73 -7.11
CA SER A 67 0.07 -8.42 -5.68
C SER A 67 -1.39 -8.25 -5.24
N TRP A 68 -2.31 -8.32 -6.20
CA TRP A 68 -3.75 -8.20 -5.96
C TRP A 68 -4.52 -9.25 -6.76
N LEU A 69 -5.70 -9.62 -6.27
CA LEU A 69 -6.57 -10.60 -6.93
C LEU A 69 -7.12 -10.04 -8.24
N ASP A 70 -6.91 -10.77 -9.32
CA ASP A 70 -7.38 -10.40 -10.66
C ASP A 70 -8.92 -10.45 -10.72
N PRO A 71 -9.61 -9.38 -11.14
CA PRO A 71 -11.06 -9.35 -11.27
C PRO A 71 -11.62 -10.32 -12.31
N LYS A 72 -10.78 -10.84 -13.22
CA LYS A 72 -11.18 -11.87 -14.20
C LYS A 72 -11.43 -13.24 -13.59
N PHE A 73 -10.91 -13.50 -12.38
CA PHE A 73 -11.18 -14.74 -11.67
C PHE A 73 -12.60 -14.71 -11.07
N ARG A 74 -13.42 -15.66 -11.48
CA ARG A 74 -14.81 -15.75 -11.01
C ARG A 74 -14.95 -16.47 -9.68
N ASP A 75 -14.03 -17.36 -9.37
CA ASP A 75 -14.01 -18.13 -8.13
C ASP A 75 -12.88 -17.68 -7.21
N PHE A 76 -13.08 -16.56 -6.55
CA PHE A 76 -12.13 -16.04 -5.57
C PHE A 76 -12.06 -16.88 -4.28
N TYR A 77 -13.00 -17.79 -4.08
CA TYR A 77 -12.98 -18.70 -2.94
C TYR A 77 -11.90 -19.77 -3.07
N ASN A 78 -11.63 -20.19 -4.32
CA ASN A 78 -10.62 -21.18 -4.67
C ASN A 78 -9.47 -20.53 -5.45
N TYR A 79 -9.25 -19.22 -5.28
CA TYR A 79 -8.17 -18.55 -5.96
C TYR A 79 -6.84 -19.23 -5.64
N LYS A 80 -6.29 -19.85 -6.66
CA LYS A 80 -4.98 -20.46 -6.58
C LYS A 80 -3.96 -19.52 -7.18
N PHE A 81 -2.96 -19.20 -6.41
CA PHE A 81 -1.80 -18.51 -6.93
C PHE A 81 -0.99 -19.48 -7.78
N ALA A 82 -0.44 -19.00 -8.88
CA ALA A 82 0.54 -19.76 -9.63
C ALA A 82 1.84 -19.92 -8.82
N GLY A 83 2.44 -21.09 -8.84
CA GLY A 83 3.72 -21.35 -8.18
C GLY A 83 3.65 -21.57 -6.67
N ASP A 84 4.54 -20.94 -5.94
CA ASP A 84 4.76 -21.15 -4.49
C ASP A 84 3.51 -21.01 -3.61
N ALA A 85 2.50 -20.33 -4.10
CA ALA A 85 1.26 -20.14 -3.38
C ALA A 85 0.39 -21.38 -3.31
N GLU A 86 0.43 -22.26 -4.29
CA GLU A 86 -0.31 -23.53 -4.25
C GLU A 86 0.28 -24.45 -3.18
N ALA A 87 1.60 -24.54 -3.10
CA ALA A 87 2.31 -25.27 -2.05
C ALA A 87 2.03 -24.66 -0.65
N PHE A 88 1.85 -23.35 -0.59
CA PHE A 88 1.59 -22.59 0.59
C PHE A 88 0.19 -22.79 1.18
N LEU A 89 -0.81 -22.99 0.34
CA LEU A 89 -2.21 -23.08 0.75
C LEU A 89 -2.73 -24.49 0.92
N GLY A 90 -1.95 -25.50 0.50
CA GLY A 90 -2.41 -26.89 0.52
C GLY A 90 -3.73 -27.11 -0.22
N GLY A 91 -3.99 -26.30 -1.24
CA GLY A 91 -5.19 -26.38 -2.08
C GLY A 91 -6.48 -25.82 -1.45
N LYS A 92 -6.40 -25.18 -0.27
CA LYS A 92 -7.55 -24.54 0.39
C LYS A 92 -7.45 -23.00 0.28
N SER A 93 -8.60 -22.32 0.18
CA SER A 93 -8.61 -20.86 0.21
C SER A 93 -8.09 -20.35 1.56
N PRO A 94 -7.12 -19.42 1.57
CA PRO A 94 -6.59 -18.84 2.79
C PRO A 94 -7.51 -17.76 3.38
N PHE A 95 -8.50 -17.32 2.60
CA PHE A 95 -9.35 -16.20 2.98
C PHE A 95 -10.44 -16.65 3.93
N ARG A 96 -10.62 -15.92 5.02
CA ARG A 96 -11.67 -16.12 6.00
C ARG A 96 -13.07 -15.90 5.42
N PHE A 97 -13.18 -14.93 4.50
CA PHE A 97 -14.40 -14.58 3.80
C PHE A 97 -14.21 -14.82 2.31
N LYS A 98 -15.29 -14.70 1.54
CA LYS A 98 -15.19 -14.73 0.08
C LYS A 98 -14.25 -13.62 -0.38
N ALA A 99 -13.15 -13.97 -1.01
CA ALA A 99 -12.19 -13.02 -1.53
C ALA A 99 -12.83 -12.12 -2.60
N LEU A 100 -12.46 -10.86 -2.62
CA LEU A 100 -12.97 -9.86 -3.56
C LEU A 100 -11.93 -9.54 -4.64
N PRO A 101 -12.38 -9.10 -5.82
CA PRO A 101 -11.50 -8.53 -6.83
C PRO A 101 -10.67 -7.39 -6.23
N TYR A 102 -9.42 -7.27 -6.67
CA TYR A 102 -8.46 -6.25 -6.24
C TYR A 102 -7.94 -6.39 -4.80
N GLU A 103 -8.38 -7.40 -4.05
CA GLU A 103 -7.93 -7.67 -2.68
C GLU A 103 -6.43 -7.96 -2.65
N SER A 104 -5.72 -7.41 -1.66
CA SER A 104 -4.26 -7.52 -1.58
C SER A 104 -3.79 -8.86 -1.07
N ILE A 105 -2.76 -9.35 -1.73
CA ILE A 105 -1.98 -10.54 -1.37
C ILE A 105 -0.48 -10.24 -1.32
N LYS A 106 -0.13 -8.96 -1.29
CA LYS A 106 1.26 -8.51 -1.16
C LYS A 106 1.83 -8.84 0.21
N PHE A 107 1.05 -8.63 1.25
CA PHE A 107 1.44 -8.95 2.63
C PHE A 107 0.79 -10.28 3.04
N ARG A 108 1.62 -11.23 3.40
CA ARG A 108 1.22 -12.60 3.67
C ARG A 108 1.60 -13.01 5.10
N PRO A 109 0.95 -14.01 5.68
CA PRO A 109 1.27 -14.46 7.03
C PRO A 109 2.67 -15.07 7.08
N ALA A 110 3.36 -14.87 8.20
CA ALA A 110 4.64 -15.51 8.45
C ALA A 110 4.51 -17.04 8.32
N GLN A 111 5.50 -17.68 7.71
CA GLN A 111 5.54 -19.12 7.49
C GLN A 111 4.31 -19.70 6.78
N GLY A 112 3.51 -18.84 6.14
CA GLY A 112 2.26 -19.27 5.53
C GLY A 112 1.15 -19.68 6.51
N ASN A 113 1.27 -19.33 7.76
CA ASN A 113 0.33 -19.76 8.78
C ASN A 113 -0.94 -18.92 8.78
N THR A 114 -2.00 -19.45 8.15
CA THR A 114 -3.30 -18.81 8.01
C THR A 114 -4.27 -19.15 9.16
N THR A 115 -3.91 -20.04 10.07
CA THR A 115 -4.80 -20.53 11.12
C THR A 115 -4.38 -20.12 12.52
N ASN A 116 -3.10 -20.05 12.79
CA ASN A 116 -2.57 -19.64 14.09
C ASN A 116 -2.03 -18.21 14.03
N PHE A 117 -2.74 -17.27 14.66
CA PHE A 117 -2.36 -15.86 14.67
C PHE A 117 -1.02 -15.59 15.40
N SER A 118 -0.69 -16.37 16.40
CA SER A 118 0.58 -16.22 17.15
C SER A 118 1.82 -16.49 16.28
N VAL A 119 1.64 -17.24 15.20
CA VAL A 119 2.70 -17.49 14.20
C VAL A 119 2.49 -16.59 12.99
N GLY A 120 1.32 -16.58 12.39
CA GLY A 120 1.06 -15.84 11.15
C GLY A 120 1.24 -14.33 11.27
N ASN A 121 1.03 -13.77 12.45
CA ASN A 121 1.21 -12.34 12.71
C ASN A 121 2.69 -11.92 12.91
N THR A 122 3.61 -12.84 12.95
CA THR A 122 5.04 -12.55 13.18
C THR A 122 5.81 -12.26 11.90
N ALA A 123 5.14 -11.89 10.83
CA ALA A 123 5.84 -11.43 9.62
C ALA A 123 6.65 -10.17 9.93
N ASP A 124 7.91 -10.18 9.50
CA ASP A 124 8.80 -9.05 9.65
C ASP A 124 8.23 -7.79 8.99
N HIS A 125 8.49 -6.64 9.58
CA HIS A 125 7.97 -5.38 9.11
C HIS A 125 9.07 -4.54 8.46
N VAL A 126 9.02 -4.39 7.14
CA VAL A 126 9.94 -3.54 6.39
C VAL A 126 9.61 -2.08 6.67
N MET A 127 10.63 -1.29 7.04
CA MET A 127 10.52 0.14 7.28
C MET A 127 11.19 0.95 6.18
N MET A 128 12.26 0.42 5.59
CA MET A 128 13.01 1.07 4.52
C MET A 128 13.63 0.02 3.60
N ARG A 129 13.57 0.24 2.30
CA ARG A 129 14.16 -0.63 1.30
C ARG A 129 14.81 0.15 0.16
N ILE A 130 15.72 -0.50 -0.57
CA ILE A 130 16.56 0.14 -1.58
C ILE A 130 15.74 0.81 -2.69
N GLU A 131 14.58 0.28 -3.03
CA GLU A 131 13.70 0.85 -4.04
C GLU A 131 13.31 2.29 -3.72
N GLU A 132 13.11 2.63 -2.45
CA GLU A 132 12.83 4.00 -2.03
C GLU A 132 13.98 4.95 -2.39
N MET A 133 15.22 4.49 -2.25
CA MET A 133 16.39 5.28 -2.61
C MET A 133 16.43 5.59 -4.11
N TYR A 134 16.02 4.67 -4.97
CA TYR A 134 15.90 4.91 -6.41
C TYR A 134 14.87 6.01 -6.71
N PHE A 135 13.72 5.97 -6.06
CA PHE A 135 12.69 7.00 -6.24
C PHE A 135 13.14 8.37 -5.70
N ILE A 136 13.82 8.41 -4.56
CA ILE A 136 14.36 9.64 -3.99
C ILE A 136 15.40 10.23 -4.94
N ALA A 137 16.33 9.41 -5.46
CA ALA A 137 17.36 9.86 -6.40
C ALA A 137 16.75 10.37 -7.71
N ALA A 138 15.77 9.66 -8.27
CA ALA A 138 15.09 10.07 -9.50
C ALA A 138 14.36 11.42 -9.31
N GLU A 139 13.67 11.60 -8.19
CA GLU A 139 13.00 12.85 -7.87
C GLU A 139 13.96 14.01 -7.68
N ALA A 140 15.06 13.79 -6.97
CA ALA A 140 16.10 14.79 -6.76
C ALA A 140 16.74 15.23 -8.09
N LEU A 141 17.10 14.28 -8.95
CA LEU A 141 17.65 14.56 -10.29
C LEU A 141 16.68 15.39 -11.14
N ALA A 142 15.39 15.04 -11.16
CA ALA A 142 14.38 15.77 -11.91
C ALA A 142 14.25 17.22 -11.42
N ASN A 143 14.24 17.44 -10.11
CA ASN A 143 14.17 18.78 -9.52
C ASN A 143 15.45 19.60 -9.75
N LEU A 144 16.59 18.96 -9.91
CA LEU A 144 17.86 19.57 -10.32
C LEU A 144 17.93 19.84 -11.83
N LYS A 145 16.82 19.70 -12.58
CA LYS A 145 16.72 19.87 -14.04
C LYS A 145 17.55 18.83 -14.85
N ARG A 146 17.87 17.71 -14.25
CA ARG A 146 18.59 16.57 -14.87
C ARG A 146 17.60 15.48 -15.26
N LEU A 147 16.60 15.85 -16.06
CA LEU A 147 15.45 14.97 -16.35
C LEU A 147 15.84 13.65 -17.02
N GLY A 148 16.80 13.67 -17.96
CA GLY A 148 17.28 12.44 -18.61
C GLY A 148 17.85 11.42 -17.61
N GLU A 149 18.69 11.87 -16.70
CA GLU A 149 19.25 11.01 -15.65
C GLU A 149 18.18 10.52 -14.65
N ALA A 150 17.19 11.36 -14.36
CA ALA A 150 16.04 10.96 -13.55
C ALA A 150 15.25 9.83 -14.20
N GLN A 151 15.03 9.93 -15.52
CA GLN A 151 14.36 8.90 -16.32
C GLN A 151 15.17 7.59 -16.35
N GLU A 152 16.48 7.67 -16.55
CA GLU A 152 17.37 6.50 -16.49
C GLU A 152 17.31 5.80 -15.13
N MET A 153 17.33 6.57 -14.03
CA MET A 153 17.24 6.06 -12.67
C MET A 153 15.91 5.32 -12.45
N LEU A 154 14.78 5.92 -12.86
CA LEU A 154 13.47 5.30 -12.73
C LEU A 154 13.32 4.08 -13.63
N ASN A 155 13.79 4.16 -14.88
CA ASN A 155 13.79 3.06 -15.83
C ASN A 155 14.59 1.86 -15.30
N SER A 156 15.77 2.10 -14.70
CA SER A 156 16.62 1.04 -14.17
C SER A 156 15.91 0.21 -13.09
N LEU A 157 15.11 0.85 -12.25
CA LEU A 157 14.30 0.17 -11.24
C LEU A 157 13.09 -0.52 -11.86
N ILE A 158 12.26 0.22 -12.60
CA ILE A 158 10.94 -0.28 -13.02
C ILE A 158 11.06 -1.37 -14.10
N LYS A 159 12.09 -1.36 -14.91
CA LYS A 159 12.38 -2.47 -15.85
C LYS A 159 12.59 -3.82 -15.15
N THR A 160 13.02 -3.83 -13.90
CA THR A 160 13.08 -5.06 -13.09
C THR A 160 11.70 -5.58 -12.70
N ARG A 161 10.65 -4.78 -12.83
CA ARG A 161 9.24 -5.09 -12.52
C ARG A 161 8.43 -5.35 -13.80
N ASN A 162 8.66 -4.52 -14.80
CA ASN A 162 8.05 -4.55 -16.12
C ASN A 162 9.15 -4.34 -17.17
N PRO A 163 9.63 -5.39 -17.84
CA PRO A 163 10.75 -5.29 -18.80
C PRO A 163 10.51 -4.30 -19.94
N GLY A 164 9.26 -4.06 -20.32
CA GLY A 164 8.87 -3.11 -21.37
C GLY A 164 8.70 -1.67 -20.89
N TYR A 165 8.98 -1.38 -19.63
CA TYR A 165 8.79 -0.03 -19.09
C TYR A 165 9.79 0.98 -19.68
N ASP A 166 9.27 2.13 -20.08
CA ASP A 166 10.06 3.27 -20.50
C ASP A 166 9.34 4.59 -20.18
N CYS A 167 9.99 5.45 -19.40
CA CYS A 167 9.45 6.75 -19.01
C CYS A 167 10.06 7.92 -19.80
N SER A 168 10.83 7.68 -20.86
CA SER A 168 11.50 8.73 -21.66
C SER A 168 10.52 9.69 -22.34
N SER A 169 9.27 9.26 -22.58
CA SER A 169 8.21 10.11 -23.15
C SER A 169 7.67 11.19 -22.20
N TYR A 170 7.95 11.12 -20.91
CA TYR A 170 7.52 12.13 -19.93
C TYR A 170 8.48 13.32 -19.92
N GLY A 171 8.42 14.16 -20.97
CA GLY A 171 9.39 15.22 -21.29
C GLY A 171 9.33 16.47 -20.42
N SER A 172 8.54 16.52 -19.35
CA SER A 172 8.49 17.65 -18.41
C SER A 172 8.59 17.17 -16.96
N LEU A 173 9.09 18.05 -16.08
CA LEU A 173 9.13 17.77 -14.63
C LEU A 173 7.76 17.31 -14.10
N LYS A 174 6.70 18.02 -14.47
CA LYS A 174 5.33 17.71 -14.01
C LYS A 174 4.88 16.33 -14.46
N THR A 175 5.05 15.99 -15.72
CA THR A 175 4.61 14.68 -16.25
C THR A 175 5.45 13.54 -15.69
N PHE A 176 6.75 13.75 -15.55
CA PHE A 176 7.66 12.78 -14.94
C PHE A 176 7.31 12.52 -13.47
N LEU A 177 7.11 13.56 -12.65
CA LEU A 177 6.72 13.39 -11.24
C LEU A 177 5.36 12.71 -11.08
N SER A 178 4.41 12.98 -11.98
CA SER A 178 3.10 12.27 -11.98
C SER A 178 3.26 10.78 -12.28
N GLU A 179 4.11 10.42 -13.26
CA GLU A 179 4.41 9.02 -13.55
C GLU A 179 5.16 8.37 -12.39
N MET A 180 6.18 9.03 -11.86
CA MET A 180 6.93 8.53 -10.72
C MET A 180 6.02 8.27 -9.51
N LEU A 181 5.09 9.17 -9.21
CA LEU A 181 4.11 8.97 -8.14
C LEU A 181 3.18 7.79 -8.42
N PHE A 182 2.78 7.58 -9.68
CA PHE A 182 2.02 6.40 -10.07
C PHE A 182 2.80 5.12 -9.82
N GLN A 183 4.07 5.08 -10.19
CA GLN A 183 4.94 3.93 -9.92
C GLN A 183 5.14 3.69 -8.41
N LYS A 184 5.25 4.75 -7.60
CA LYS A 184 5.27 4.66 -6.13
C LYS A 184 3.97 4.07 -5.57
N LYS A 185 2.81 4.43 -6.12
CA LYS A 185 1.50 3.87 -5.69
C LYS A 185 1.43 2.37 -5.83
N ILE A 186 2.09 1.83 -6.84
CA ILE A 186 2.18 0.38 -7.07
C ILE A 186 3.23 -0.24 -6.16
N GLU A 187 4.45 0.33 -6.18
CA GLU A 187 5.62 -0.23 -5.49
C GLU A 187 5.45 -0.25 -3.97
N PHE A 188 4.99 0.87 -3.39
CA PHE A 188 4.90 1.05 -1.93
C PHE A 188 3.48 0.95 -1.39
N TRP A 189 2.57 0.33 -2.14
CA TRP A 189 1.23 0.10 -1.65
C TRP A 189 1.25 -0.65 -0.31
N GLY A 190 0.55 -0.11 0.69
CA GLY A 190 0.46 -0.69 2.03
C GLY A 190 1.69 -0.50 2.93
N GLU A 191 2.76 0.15 2.47
CA GLU A 191 4.01 0.35 3.24
C GLU A 191 4.04 1.65 4.05
N GLY A 192 2.97 2.46 4.00
CA GLY A 192 2.85 3.69 4.78
C GLY A 192 3.51 4.94 4.19
N ILE A 193 4.44 4.79 3.25
CA ILE A 193 5.26 5.88 2.69
C ILE A 193 4.43 6.89 1.88
N LEU A 194 3.47 6.42 1.12
CA LEU A 194 2.70 7.25 0.18
C LEU A 194 1.95 8.42 0.84
N MET A 195 1.52 8.29 2.08
CA MET A 195 0.84 9.37 2.79
C MET A 195 1.71 10.62 2.88
N PHE A 196 3.01 10.45 3.08
CA PHE A 196 3.97 11.57 3.14
C PHE A 196 4.14 12.21 1.75
N ASP A 197 4.20 11.42 0.67
CA ASP A 197 4.24 11.93 -0.69
C ASP A 197 2.99 12.74 -1.04
N TYR A 198 1.81 12.22 -0.76
CA TYR A 198 0.55 12.94 -0.98
C TYR A 198 0.50 14.26 -0.22
N LYS A 199 0.95 14.27 1.04
CA LYS A 199 0.98 15.49 1.87
C LYS A 199 1.94 16.54 1.34
N ARG A 200 3.18 16.18 1.02
CA ARG A 200 4.21 17.12 0.58
C ARG A 200 3.99 17.63 -0.85
N LEU A 201 3.44 16.80 -1.74
CA LEU A 201 3.15 17.15 -3.13
C LEU A 201 1.77 17.82 -3.31
N ASN A 202 1.01 17.98 -2.25
CA ASN A 202 -0.38 18.48 -2.28
C ASN A 202 -1.27 17.67 -3.23
N GLU A 203 -1.11 16.36 -3.25
CA GLU A 203 -1.85 15.46 -4.12
C GLU A 203 -3.23 15.13 -3.52
N GLY A 204 -4.21 15.01 -4.42
CA GLY A 204 -5.56 14.59 -4.06
C GLY A 204 -5.73 13.08 -4.12
N ILE A 205 -6.84 12.62 -3.56
CA ILE A 205 -7.27 11.23 -3.67
C ILE A 205 -8.58 11.15 -4.45
N THR A 206 -8.72 10.10 -5.24
CA THR A 206 -9.92 9.80 -6.00
C THR A 206 -10.35 8.37 -5.68
N ARG A 207 -11.37 8.24 -4.84
CA ARG A 207 -11.98 6.97 -4.46
C ARG A 207 -13.41 6.85 -4.95
N GLY A 208 -14.11 7.98 -5.12
CA GLY A 208 -15.47 8.05 -5.62
C GLY A 208 -15.52 8.29 -7.13
N TYR A 209 -15.89 7.28 -7.91
CA TYR A 209 -16.11 7.36 -9.36
C TYR A 209 -17.01 6.20 -9.81
N PRO A 210 -17.64 6.25 -11.02
CA PRO A 210 -18.47 5.17 -11.52
C PRO A 210 -17.71 3.84 -11.60
N GLY A 211 -18.21 2.81 -10.94
CA GLY A 211 -17.58 1.48 -10.91
C GLY A 211 -16.39 1.36 -9.96
N THR A 212 -16.24 2.27 -9.01
CA THR A 212 -15.26 2.13 -7.92
C THR A 212 -15.48 0.85 -7.12
N ASN A 213 -14.40 0.27 -6.63
CA ASN A 213 -14.42 -0.86 -5.69
C ASN A 213 -14.34 -0.41 -4.23
N GLU A 214 -14.36 0.89 -3.96
CA GLU A 214 -14.36 1.42 -2.59
C GLU A 214 -15.77 1.29 -1.98
N ALA A 215 -15.84 0.94 -0.72
CA ALA A 215 -17.11 0.96 0.00
C ALA A 215 -17.66 2.40 0.08
N PRO A 216 -19.00 2.60 0.03
CA PRO A 216 -19.59 3.95 -0.01
C PRO A 216 -19.11 4.88 1.10
N ALA A 217 -18.85 4.36 2.29
CA ALA A 217 -18.34 5.13 3.42
C ALA A 217 -16.91 5.68 3.21
N PHE A 218 -16.16 5.14 2.26
CA PHE A 218 -14.78 5.52 1.96
C PHE A 218 -14.60 6.11 0.56
N ALA A 219 -15.69 6.16 -0.23
CA ALA A 219 -15.68 6.68 -1.59
C ALA A 219 -15.75 8.22 -1.60
N TYR A 220 -14.68 8.88 -1.21
CA TYR A 220 -14.56 10.33 -1.21
C TYR A 220 -13.39 10.81 -2.08
N ASN A 221 -13.45 12.06 -2.51
CA ASN A 221 -12.46 12.68 -3.36
C ASN A 221 -11.90 13.95 -2.70
N SER A 222 -10.62 14.25 -2.96
CA SER A 222 -10.04 15.55 -2.64
C SER A 222 -9.22 16.06 -3.83
N THR A 223 -9.24 17.37 -4.05
CA THR A 223 -8.50 18.04 -5.14
C THR A 223 -7.09 18.47 -4.71
N GLY A 224 -6.58 17.97 -3.66
CA GLY A 224 -5.28 18.25 -3.10
C GLY A 224 -5.17 17.55 -1.76
N ARG A 225 -4.20 17.96 -0.96
CA ARG A 225 -3.97 17.39 0.36
C ARG A 225 -5.28 17.31 1.15
N SER A 226 -5.67 16.09 1.50
CA SER A 226 -6.88 15.90 2.28
C SER A 226 -6.76 16.57 3.65
N PRO A 227 -7.74 17.35 4.08
CA PRO A 227 -7.76 17.93 5.41
C PRO A 227 -7.77 16.87 6.52
N LEU A 228 -8.26 15.66 6.23
CA LEU A 228 -8.23 14.53 7.17
C LEU A 228 -6.82 14.03 7.51
N TRP A 229 -5.80 14.41 6.74
CA TRP A 229 -4.41 14.01 7.01
C TRP A 229 -3.70 14.90 8.03
N THR A 230 -4.38 15.93 8.53
CA THR A 230 -3.91 16.72 9.65
C THR A 230 -4.68 16.27 10.89
N ILE A 231 -4.01 15.49 11.74
CA ILE A 231 -4.64 14.91 12.94
C ILE A 231 -4.95 16.02 13.93
N VAL A 232 -6.16 16.00 14.47
CA VAL A 232 -6.56 16.88 15.57
C VAL A 232 -6.09 16.28 16.90
N ILE A 233 -5.75 17.15 17.84
CA ILE A 233 -5.48 16.76 19.22
C ILE A 233 -6.79 16.32 19.85
N THR A 234 -6.79 15.24 20.60
CA THR A 234 -8.02 14.72 21.20
C THR A 234 -8.64 15.74 22.15
N ARG A 235 -9.97 15.75 22.22
CA ARG A 235 -10.71 16.64 23.09
C ARG A 235 -10.30 16.50 24.56
N SER A 236 -10.06 15.26 24.99
CA SER A 236 -9.64 14.98 26.36
C SER A 236 -8.28 15.61 26.70
N GLU A 237 -7.34 15.63 25.76
CA GLU A 237 -6.05 16.30 25.96
C GLU A 237 -6.24 17.81 26.13
N CYS A 238 -6.98 18.45 25.22
CA CYS A 238 -7.26 19.90 25.33
C CYS A 238 -8.05 20.29 26.58
N GLN A 239 -8.83 19.36 27.15
CA GLN A 239 -9.60 19.62 28.38
C GLN A 239 -8.77 19.42 29.65
N ASN A 240 -7.79 18.54 29.64
CA ASN A 240 -7.03 18.16 30.84
C ASN A 240 -5.63 18.80 30.89
N ASN A 241 -5.15 19.31 29.76
CA ASN A 241 -3.83 19.93 29.65
C ASN A 241 -3.96 21.44 29.43
N ASN A 242 -3.72 22.23 30.52
CA ASN A 242 -3.79 23.67 30.45
C ASN A 242 -2.78 24.35 29.52
N GLY A 243 -1.73 23.62 29.12
CA GLY A 243 -0.73 24.04 28.14
C GLY A 243 -1.18 23.94 26.68
N ILE A 244 -2.29 23.25 26.40
CA ILE A 244 -2.80 23.01 25.05
C ILE A 244 -4.27 23.50 24.96
N PRO A 245 -4.51 24.82 24.84
CA PRO A 245 -5.87 25.31 24.67
C PRO A 245 -6.43 24.84 23.30
N GLN A 246 -7.76 24.75 23.22
CA GLN A 246 -8.45 24.34 22.01
C GLN A 246 -8.11 25.21 20.78
N SER A 247 -7.72 26.46 20.99
CA SER A 247 -7.28 27.37 19.92
C SER A 247 -5.98 26.96 19.23
N MET A 248 -5.16 26.11 19.86
CA MET A 248 -3.94 25.54 19.27
C MET A 248 -4.21 24.28 18.47
N ASN A 249 -5.43 23.75 18.55
CA ASN A 249 -5.77 22.52 17.83
C ASN A 249 -5.88 22.75 16.32
N ASN A 250 -5.60 21.69 15.55
CA ASN A 250 -5.88 21.72 14.13
C ASN A 250 -7.40 21.80 13.88
N PRO A 251 -7.84 22.46 12.80
CA PRO A 251 -9.26 22.50 12.44
C PRO A 251 -9.81 21.08 12.23
N ASP A 252 -10.99 20.80 12.78
CA ASP A 252 -11.69 19.55 12.52
C ASP A 252 -12.25 19.55 11.09
N PRO A 253 -11.75 18.67 10.21
CA PRO A 253 -12.13 18.66 8.81
C PRO A 253 -13.30 17.72 8.49
N THR A 254 -13.86 17.01 9.47
CA THR A 254 -14.76 15.88 9.25
C THR A 254 -16.00 16.19 8.43
N GLN A 255 -16.45 17.45 8.41
CA GLN A 255 -17.62 17.88 7.62
C GLN A 255 -17.27 18.40 6.21
N LYS A 256 -15.98 18.45 5.85
CA LYS A 256 -15.51 19.13 4.62
C LYS A 256 -15.31 18.23 3.41
N LEU A 257 -15.44 16.93 3.57
CA LEU A 257 -15.27 15.97 2.48
C LEU A 257 -16.59 15.27 2.20
N PRO A 258 -17.35 15.71 1.19
CA PRO A 258 -18.56 15.00 0.78
C PRO A 258 -18.19 13.62 0.25
N LEU A 259 -18.96 12.62 0.65
CA LEU A 259 -18.92 11.31 0.01
C LEU A 259 -19.38 11.43 -1.43
N TRP A 260 -18.77 10.68 -2.32
CA TRP A 260 -19.26 10.52 -3.67
C TRP A 260 -20.62 9.78 -3.64
N LYS A 261 -21.61 10.30 -4.37
CA LYS A 261 -22.99 9.76 -4.44
C LYS A 261 -23.22 9.08 -5.77
#